data_81aecafadc9f30b27ec636b9273e32f6
#
_entry.id   81aecafadc9f30b27ec636b9273e32f6
#
_cell.length_a   1.000
_cell.length_b   1.000
_cell.length_c   1.000
_cell.angle_alpha   90.00
_cell.angle_beta   90.00
_cell.angle_gamma   90.00
#
_symmetry.space_group_name_H-M   'P 1'
#
loop_
_entity.id
_entity.type
_entity.pdbx_description
1 polymer ?
#
loop_
_entity_poly.entity_id
_entity_poly.type
_entity_poly.pdbx_seq_one_letter_code
_entity_poly.pdbx_strand_id
1 'polypeptide(L)'
;MNRMSNLESVLFSNKKKNFLKYNNKENYFESEDKDKYIINEGIPNLFDDEENEISKIQSSFYNEVKFPNYDDIDDFGSLLDKSSRSTFFRKLDEEIPMFSKILEAGCGTGQLSLFLSRFKRQIYSIDLSSGSLSLGEKFRKKNNIENLFFLKMSIFNMFFQKNFFDVIISNGVLHHTKNAEEAFYELTKYLKKDGYIVIGLYHKYGRFFTKVKQFLIKYFSDFFKFLDPKTYSNKYSENKNFAWFMDQYKNPKETTHTFMEVKSWFNKSNIEFVSSIPFSFPGYTLVSEQI
;
A
#
# COMPACT_ATOMS: atom_id res chain seq x y z
N MET A 1 10.17 9.84 -24.97
CA MET A 1 9.06 8.87 -25.01
C MET A 1 8.14 9.21 -23.85
N ASN A 2 6.84 9.27 -24.06
CA ASN A 2 5.92 9.63 -22.96
C ASN A 2 5.93 8.48 -21.93
N ARG A 3 6.16 8.78 -20.65
CA ARG A 3 6.21 7.81 -19.55
C ARG A 3 4.95 6.92 -19.51
N MET A 4 3.77 7.45 -19.86
CA MET A 4 2.52 6.69 -19.91
C MET A 4 2.52 5.61 -21.00
N SER A 5 3.22 5.81 -22.11
CA SER A 5 3.36 4.78 -23.16
C SER A 5 4.05 3.51 -22.66
N ASN A 6 4.89 3.61 -21.63
CA ASN A 6 5.54 2.43 -21.02
C ASN A 6 4.52 1.52 -20.34
N LEU A 7 3.36 2.03 -19.95
CA LEU A 7 2.31 1.26 -19.30
C LEU A 7 1.45 0.45 -20.28
N GLU A 8 1.50 0.71 -21.59
CA GLU A 8 0.76 -0.06 -22.61
C GLU A 8 1.16 -1.54 -22.64
N SER A 9 2.43 -1.83 -22.39
CA SER A 9 2.93 -3.20 -22.30
C SER A 9 2.75 -3.84 -20.91
N VAL A 10 2.13 -3.15 -19.99
CA VAL A 10 2.00 -3.54 -18.57
C VAL A 10 0.54 -3.65 -18.14
N LEU A 11 -0.27 -2.65 -18.50
CA LEU A 11 -1.68 -2.61 -18.09
C LEU A 11 -2.50 -3.58 -18.93
N PHE A 12 -2.98 -4.63 -18.27
CA PHE A 12 -3.71 -5.73 -18.87
C PHE A 12 -5.07 -5.91 -18.19
N SER A 13 -6.14 -5.87 -18.97
CA SER A 13 -7.49 -6.16 -18.46
C SER A 13 -7.70 -7.66 -18.37
N ASN A 14 -7.78 -8.20 -17.16
CA ASN A 14 -8.05 -9.63 -16.94
C ASN A 14 -9.48 -10.03 -17.37
N LYS A 15 -10.44 -9.10 -17.28
CA LYS A 15 -11.81 -9.31 -17.75
C LYS A 15 -11.88 -9.44 -19.28
N LYS A 16 -11.15 -8.59 -20.00
CA LYS A 16 -11.17 -8.47 -21.47
C LYS A 16 -10.04 -9.24 -22.16
N LYS A 17 -9.05 -9.73 -21.40
CA LYS A 17 -7.87 -10.48 -21.85
C LYS A 17 -7.02 -9.73 -22.88
N ASN A 18 -6.90 -8.41 -22.75
CA ASN A 18 -6.11 -7.56 -23.63
C ASN A 18 -5.34 -6.48 -22.88
N PHE A 19 -4.31 -5.92 -23.52
CA PHE A 19 -3.59 -4.76 -23.03
C PHE A 19 -4.38 -3.48 -23.30
N LEU A 20 -4.25 -2.51 -22.39
CA LEU A 20 -4.81 -1.19 -22.59
C LEU A 20 -3.94 -0.37 -23.53
N LYS A 21 -4.55 0.38 -24.45
CA LYS A 21 -3.88 1.30 -25.36
C LYS A 21 -3.91 2.72 -24.82
N TYR A 22 -2.80 3.44 -24.89
CA TYR A 22 -2.72 4.82 -24.44
C TYR A 22 -3.07 5.81 -25.54
N ASN A 23 -4.11 6.59 -25.34
CA ASN A 23 -4.43 7.72 -26.22
C ASN A 23 -3.71 8.98 -25.71
N ASN A 24 -2.60 9.33 -26.36
CA ASN A 24 -1.78 10.48 -25.97
C ASN A 24 -2.47 11.84 -26.24
N LYS A 25 -3.43 11.92 -27.18
CA LYS A 25 -4.11 13.17 -27.51
C LYS A 25 -5.14 13.54 -26.45
N GLU A 26 -5.89 12.56 -25.98
CA GLU A 26 -6.99 12.75 -25.03
C GLU A 26 -6.62 12.31 -23.60
N ASN A 27 -5.39 11.81 -23.39
CA ASN A 27 -4.81 11.45 -22.09
C ASN A 27 -5.63 10.44 -21.29
N TYR A 28 -5.94 9.28 -21.91
CA TYR A 28 -6.59 8.14 -21.26
C TYR A 28 -6.02 6.81 -21.75
N PHE A 29 -6.26 5.74 -20.99
CA PHE A 29 -6.11 4.37 -21.47
C PHE A 29 -7.45 3.82 -21.97
N GLU A 30 -7.44 2.99 -23.01
CA GLU A 30 -8.63 2.40 -23.62
C GLU A 30 -8.47 0.88 -23.75
N SER A 31 -9.54 0.15 -23.42
CA SER A 31 -9.67 -1.27 -23.74
C SER A 31 -10.11 -1.49 -25.19
N GLU A 32 -10.05 -2.70 -25.71
CA GLU A 32 -10.58 -3.04 -27.04
C GLU A 32 -12.09 -2.76 -27.17
N ASP A 33 -12.83 -2.89 -26.07
CA ASP A 33 -14.27 -2.61 -26.03
C ASP A 33 -14.59 -1.11 -25.82
N LYS A 34 -13.57 -0.25 -25.94
CA LYS A 34 -13.68 1.23 -25.79
C LYS A 34 -14.01 1.71 -24.39
N ASP A 35 -13.78 0.90 -23.35
CA ASP A 35 -13.81 1.40 -21.98
C ASP A 35 -12.65 2.37 -21.77
N LYS A 36 -12.93 3.57 -21.29
CA LYS A 36 -11.95 4.64 -21.12
C LYS A 36 -11.55 4.79 -19.65
N TYR A 37 -10.26 4.79 -19.40
CA TYR A 37 -9.65 4.98 -18.07
C TYR A 37 -8.89 6.30 -18.06
N ILE A 38 -9.48 7.30 -17.43
CA ILE A 38 -8.98 8.70 -17.46
C ILE A 38 -7.70 8.80 -16.62
N ILE A 39 -6.74 9.59 -17.11
CA ILE A 39 -5.52 9.91 -16.38
C ILE A 39 -5.67 11.28 -15.73
N ASN A 40 -5.75 11.32 -14.41
CA ASN A 40 -5.85 12.53 -13.62
C ASN A 40 -4.49 12.86 -12.97
N GLU A 41 -3.96 14.06 -13.19
CA GLU A 41 -2.67 14.53 -12.65
C GLU A 41 -1.46 13.60 -12.96
N GLY A 42 -1.57 12.71 -13.95
CA GLY A 42 -0.56 11.71 -14.31
C GLY A 42 -0.78 10.36 -13.62
N ILE A 43 -1.95 10.11 -13.04
CA ILE A 43 -2.36 8.88 -12.38
C ILE A 43 -3.51 8.26 -13.17
N PRO A 44 -3.32 7.09 -13.81
CA PRO A 44 -4.42 6.34 -14.41
C PRO A 44 -5.44 5.90 -13.37
N ASN A 45 -6.73 6.21 -13.61
CA ASN A 45 -7.83 5.75 -12.78
C ASN A 45 -8.42 4.46 -13.36
N LEU A 46 -8.02 3.34 -12.79
CA LEU A 46 -8.44 1.98 -13.15
C LEU A 46 -9.41 1.39 -12.10
N PHE A 47 -9.89 2.24 -11.19
CA PHE A 47 -10.86 1.84 -10.17
C PHE A 47 -12.26 1.86 -10.78
N ASP A 48 -12.99 0.76 -10.61
CA ASP A 48 -14.37 0.62 -11.04
C ASP A 48 -15.30 1.04 -9.92
N ASP A 49 -16.18 2.01 -10.18
CA ASP A 49 -17.15 2.50 -9.21
C ASP A 49 -18.24 1.46 -8.85
N GLU A 50 -18.33 0.35 -9.57
CA GLU A 50 -19.21 -0.79 -9.25
C GLU A 50 -18.61 -1.72 -8.16
N GLU A 51 -17.39 -1.47 -7.68
CA GLU A 51 -16.79 -2.24 -6.60
C GLU A 51 -17.54 -2.12 -5.27
N ASN A 52 -17.26 -3.06 -4.35
CA ASN A 52 -17.99 -3.20 -3.09
C ASN A 52 -17.97 -1.92 -2.23
N GLU A 53 -19.01 -1.75 -1.41
CA GLU A 53 -19.19 -0.57 -0.54
C GLU A 53 -18.00 -0.33 0.39
N ILE A 54 -17.31 -1.37 0.87
CA ILE A 54 -16.18 -1.23 1.78
C ILE A 54 -15.02 -0.53 1.07
N SER A 55 -14.74 -0.86 -0.19
CA SER A 55 -13.70 -0.18 -0.99
C SER A 55 -14.04 1.31 -1.18
N LYS A 56 -15.31 1.64 -1.39
CA LYS A 56 -15.77 3.05 -1.50
C LYS A 56 -15.61 3.80 -0.18
N ILE A 57 -16.02 3.21 0.93
CA ILE A 57 -15.88 3.80 2.28
C ILE A 57 -14.40 4.03 2.61
N GLN A 58 -13.54 3.06 2.35
CA GLN A 58 -12.10 3.18 2.56
C GLN A 58 -11.48 4.25 1.65
N SER A 59 -11.86 4.29 0.37
CA SER A 59 -11.42 5.34 -0.55
C SER A 59 -11.80 6.73 -0.05
N SER A 60 -13.04 6.93 0.40
CA SER A 60 -13.50 8.22 0.96
C SER A 60 -12.74 8.60 2.21
N PHE A 61 -12.55 7.65 3.14
CA PHE A 61 -11.82 7.87 4.38
C PHE A 61 -10.38 8.32 4.12
N TYR A 62 -9.63 7.61 3.27
CA TYR A 62 -8.23 7.95 2.96
C TYR A 62 -8.07 9.12 1.99
N ASN A 63 -9.12 9.56 1.31
CA ASN A 63 -9.10 10.83 0.59
C ASN A 63 -9.09 12.04 1.55
N GLU A 64 -9.72 11.91 2.71
CA GLU A 64 -9.72 12.93 3.76
C GLU A 64 -8.47 12.82 4.63
N VAL A 65 -8.09 11.59 4.99
CA VAL A 65 -6.97 11.28 5.89
C VAL A 65 -5.78 10.76 5.08
N LYS A 66 -4.98 11.68 4.52
CA LYS A 66 -3.80 11.32 3.72
C LYS A 66 -2.69 10.78 4.61
N PHE A 67 -2.38 9.50 4.47
CA PHE A 67 -1.38 8.83 5.31
C PHE A 67 -0.44 7.92 4.48
N PRO A 68 0.88 7.89 4.79
CA PRO A 68 1.61 8.87 5.59
C PRO A 68 1.71 10.22 4.86
N ASN A 69 1.86 11.34 5.59
CA ASN A 69 2.07 12.65 4.97
C ASN A 69 3.57 12.94 4.72
N TYR A 70 3.86 14.01 3.97
CA TYR A 70 5.23 14.42 3.63
C TYR A 70 5.78 15.51 4.56
N ASP A 71 5.18 15.72 5.74
CA ASP A 71 5.73 16.64 6.75
C ASP A 71 7.17 16.21 7.07
N ASP A 72 8.09 17.16 7.10
CA ASP A 72 9.53 16.96 7.28
C ASP A 72 10.23 16.19 6.14
N ILE A 73 9.66 16.15 4.93
CA ILE A 73 10.26 15.55 3.75
C ILE A 73 10.20 16.55 2.60
N ASP A 74 11.29 17.30 2.41
CA ASP A 74 11.34 18.37 1.41
C ASP A 74 11.74 17.88 0.02
N ASP A 75 12.62 16.88 -0.03
CA ASP A 75 13.20 16.33 -1.24
C ASP A 75 13.48 14.83 -1.13
N PHE A 76 14.06 14.25 -2.20
CA PHE A 76 14.37 12.82 -2.23
C PHE A 76 15.47 12.44 -1.23
N GLY A 77 16.42 13.34 -0.95
CA GLY A 77 17.49 13.11 0.03
C GLY A 77 16.94 12.99 1.45
N SER A 78 16.06 13.92 1.87
CA SER A 78 15.40 13.87 3.17
C SER A 78 14.47 12.66 3.30
N LEU A 79 13.81 12.24 2.22
CA LEU A 79 13.03 10.99 2.21
C LEU A 79 13.95 9.78 2.44
N LEU A 80 15.08 9.70 1.76
CA LEU A 80 16.03 8.59 1.92
C LEU A 80 16.60 8.53 3.34
N ASP A 81 17.01 9.68 3.90
CA ASP A 81 17.55 9.74 5.27
C ASP A 81 16.49 9.26 6.29
N LYS A 82 15.27 9.78 6.19
CA LYS A 82 14.17 9.39 7.08
C LYS A 82 13.80 7.91 6.94
N SER A 83 13.68 7.42 5.71
CA SER A 83 13.30 6.04 5.41
C SER A 83 14.37 5.03 5.81
N SER A 84 15.66 5.40 5.66
CA SER A 84 16.79 4.55 6.05
C SER A 84 16.90 4.28 7.56
N ARG A 85 16.20 5.07 8.37
CA ARG A 85 16.08 4.81 9.82
C ARG A 85 15.15 3.63 10.14
N SER A 86 14.26 3.27 9.22
CA SER A 86 13.40 2.09 9.36
C SER A 86 14.18 0.83 9.00
N THR A 87 14.30 -0.10 9.95
CA THR A 87 14.90 -1.42 9.73
C THR A 87 14.15 -2.20 8.64
N PHE A 88 12.83 -2.07 8.60
CA PHE A 88 11.99 -2.70 7.57
C PHE A 88 12.32 -2.18 6.17
N PHE A 89 12.39 -0.86 5.97
CA PHE A 89 12.69 -0.27 4.67
C PHE A 89 14.09 -0.63 4.20
N ARG A 90 15.09 -0.55 5.10
CA ARG A 90 16.48 -0.95 4.78
C ARG A 90 16.56 -2.41 4.35
N LYS A 91 15.94 -3.30 5.12
CA LYS A 91 15.96 -4.73 4.80
C LYS A 91 15.34 -5.01 3.43
N LEU A 92 14.22 -4.40 3.09
CA LEU A 92 13.64 -4.52 1.75
C LEU A 92 14.58 -4.00 0.65
N ASP A 93 15.24 -2.86 0.89
CA ASP A 93 16.17 -2.29 -0.07
C ASP A 93 17.42 -3.14 -0.30
N GLU A 94 17.93 -3.79 0.76
CA GLU A 94 19.08 -4.68 0.71
C GLU A 94 18.76 -6.03 0.03
N GLU A 95 17.56 -6.57 0.27
CA GLU A 95 17.18 -7.91 -0.20
C GLU A 95 16.56 -7.92 -1.61
N ILE A 96 15.90 -6.83 -2.04
CA ILE A 96 15.24 -6.77 -3.34
C ILE A 96 16.27 -6.50 -4.44
N PRO A 97 16.43 -7.40 -5.43
CA PRO A 97 17.40 -7.23 -6.51
C PRO A 97 17.16 -5.97 -7.36
N MET A 98 18.21 -5.49 -8.01
CA MET A 98 18.10 -4.48 -9.06
C MET A 98 17.23 -5.00 -10.22
N PHE A 99 16.58 -4.09 -10.94
CA PHE A 99 15.70 -4.39 -12.10
C PHE A 99 14.44 -5.19 -11.77
N SER A 100 14.17 -5.50 -10.49
CA SER A 100 12.93 -6.17 -10.09
C SER A 100 11.70 -5.36 -10.46
N LYS A 101 10.62 -6.06 -10.84
CA LYS A 101 9.27 -5.51 -10.96
C LYS A 101 8.56 -5.65 -9.62
N ILE A 102 8.23 -4.53 -9.01
CA ILE A 102 7.65 -4.47 -7.67
C ILE A 102 6.21 -3.95 -7.75
N LEU A 103 5.29 -4.62 -7.10
CA LEU A 103 3.97 -4.09 -6.78
C LEU A 103 3.93 -3.65 -5.32
N GLU A 104 3.60 -2.40 -5.04
CA GLU A 104 3.15 -1.96 -3.71
C GLU A 104 1.63 -1.80 -3.72
N ALA A 105 0.92 -2.69 -3.03
CA ALA A 105 -0.53 -2.72 -2.96
C ALA A 105 -1.02 -2.02 -1.69
N GLY A 106 -1.73 -0.90 -1.84
CA GLY A 106 -2.10 0.02 -0.78
C GLY A 106 -0.95 0.93 -0.37
N CYS A 107 -0.35 1.59 -1.36
CA CYS A 107 0.87 2.38 -1.16
C CYS A 107 0.65 3.70 -0.38
N GLY A 108 -0.60 4.13 -0.19
CA GLY A 108 -0.91 5.44 0.36
C GLY A 108 -0.23 6.55 -0.45
N THR A 109 0.59 7.36 0.19
CA THR A 109 1.38 8.42 -0.49
C THR A 109 2.67 7.90 -1.16
N GLY A 110 2.98 6.60 -1.06
CA GLY A 110 4.06 5.93 -1.78
C GLY A 110 5.48 6.18 -1.23
N GLN A 111 5.64 6.49 0.07
CA GLN A 111 6.98 6.73 0.64
C GLN A 111 7.90 5.52 0.51
N LEU A 112 7.39 4.29 0.70
CA LEU A 112 8.17 3.08 0.52
C LEU A 112 8.54 2.86 -0.95
N SER A 113 7.58 3.03 -1.86
CA SER A 113 7.85 2.95 -3.31
C SER A 113 8.88 3.95 -3.78
N LEU A 114 8.80 5.21 -3.32
CA LEU A 114 9.80 6.24 -3.60
C LEU A 114 11.18 5.84 -3.05
N PHE A 115 11.26 5.32 -1.84
CA PHE A 115 12.50 4.84 -1.25
C PHE A 115 13.10 3.68 -2.05
N LEU A 116 12.28 2.73 -2.51
CA LEU A 116 12.69 1.57 -3.30
C LEU A 116 12.96 1.89 -4.78
N SER A 117 12.62 3.09 -5.26
CA SER A 117 12.80 3.47 -6.68
C SER A 117 14.25 3.55 -7.15
N ARG A 118 15.19 3.40 -6.22
CA ARG A 118 16.62 3.26 -6.52
C ARG A 118 16.89 1.97 -7.29
N PHE A 119 18.11 1.83 -7.82
CA PHE A 119 18.63 0.60 -8.44
C PHE A 119 17.85 0.11 -9.66
N LYS A 120 17.23 1.03 -10.43
CA LYS A 120 16.51 0.71 -11.68
C LYS A 120 15.38 -0.31 -11.52
N ARG A 121 14.83 -0.47 -10.33
CA ARG A 121 13.61 -1.27 -10.09
C ARG A 121 12.44 -0.62 -10.79
N GLN A 122 11.51 -1.39 -11.31
CA GLN A 122 10.25 -0.90 -11.88
C GLN A 122 9.15 -1.06 -10.85
N ILE A 123 8.58 0.03 -10.39
CA ILE A 123 7.64 0.02 -9.27
C ILE A 123 6.26 0.47 -9.73
N TYR A 124 5.27 -0.32 -9.41
CA TYR A 124 3.86 -0.08 -9.66
C TYR A 124 3.14 0.01 -8.32
N SER A 125 2.66 1.21 -7.99
CA SER A 125 2.08 1.52 -6.68
C SER A 125 0.59 1.77 -6.83
N ILE A 126 -0.22 0.90 -6.23
CA ILE A 126 -1.67 0.98 -6.32
C ILE A 126 -2.29 1.41 -4.99
N ASP A 127 -3.29 2.28 -5.06
CA ASP A 127 -4.12 2.67 -3.92
C ASP A 127 -5.52 3.09 -4.39
N LEU A 128 -6.49 3.13 -3.48
CA LEU A 128 -7.84 3.62 -3.72
C LEU A 128 -7.97 5.14 -3.52
N SER A 129 -7.07 5.74 -2.72
CA SER A 129 -7.10 7.16 -2.37
C SER A 129 -6.43 8.03 -3.44
N SER A 130 -7.24 8.72 -4.23
CA SER A 130 -6.73 9.70 -5.20
C SER A 130 -5.92 10.81 -4.52
N GLY A 131 -6.32 11.23 -3.30
CA GLY A 131 -5.62 12.26 -2.54
C GLY A 131 -4.22 11.85 -2.11
N SER A 132 -4.06 10.60 -1.64
CA SER A 132 -2.75 10.05 -1.27
C SER A 132 -1.85 9.87 -2.49
N LEU A 133 -2.37 9.27 -3.56
CA LEU A 133 -1.64 9.07 -4.81
C LEU A 133 -1.19 10.40 -5.43
N SER A 134 -2.03 11.45 -5.40
CA SER A 134 -1.67 12.79 -5.91
C SER A 134 -0.47 13.39 -5.17
N LEU A 135 -0.39 13.22 -3.84
CA LEU A 135 0.78 13.66 -3.08
C LEU A 135 2.05 12.92 -3.50
N GLY A 136 1.98 11.59 -3.62
CA GLY A 136 3.11 10.77 -4.08
C GLY A 136 3.56 11.15 -5.49
N GLU A 137 2.63 11.34 -6.42
CA GLU A 137 2.92 11.70 -7.81
C GLU A 137 3.52 13.12 -7.93
N LYS A 138 3.06 14.09 -7.11
CA LYS A 138 3.67 15.43 -7.03
C LYS A 138 5.11 15.33 -6.53
N PHE A 139 5.37 14.55 -5.49
CA PHE A 139 6.72 14.33 -4.97
C PHE A 139 7.61 13.61 -5.99
N ARG A 140 7.11 12.57 -6.64
CA ARG A 140 7.80 11.85 -7.71
C ARG A 140 8.22 12.78 -8.85
N LYS A 141 7.29 13.63 -9.34
CA LYS A 141 7.55 14.61 -10.41
C LYS A 141 8.60 15.64 -10.00
N LYS A 142 8.48 16.20 -8.79
CA LYS A 142 9.46 17.17 -8.25
C LYS A 142 10.88 16.60 -8.23
N ASN A 143 11.03 15.30 -8.01
CA ASN A 143 12.33 14.63 -7.90
C ASN A 143 12.73 13.82 -9.15
N ASN A 144 12.02 13.98 -10.28
CA ASN A 144 12.33 13.35 -11.58
C ASN A 144 12.50 11.80 -11.50
N ILE A 145 11.66 11.13 -10.71
CA ILE A 145 11.71 9.66 -10.59
C ILE A 145 10.85 9.03 -11.70
N GLU A 146 11.47 8.34 -12.66
CA GLU A 146 10.81 7.88 -13.88
C GLU A 146 10.34 6.41 -13.82
N ASN A 147 10.89 5.60 -12.93
CA ASN A 147 10.66 4.16 -12.83
C ASN A 147 9.59 3.75 -11.80
N LEU A 148 8.83 4.72 -11.29
CA LEU A 148 7.72 4.54 -10.37
C LEU A 148 6.41 5.04 -10.99
N PHE A 149 5.37 4.22 -10.97
CA PHE A 149 4.04 4.52 -11.50
C PHE A 149 2.99 4.42 -10.40
N PHE A 150 2.28 5.51 -10.16
CA PHE A 150 1.11 5.52 -9.29
C PHE A 150 -0.15 5.25 -10.10
N LEU A 151 -1.01 4.35 -9.62
CA LEU A 151 -2.23 3.90 -10.29
C LEU A 151 -3.37 3.85 -9.27
N LYS A 152 -4.49 4.45 -9.59
CA LYS A 152 -5.70 4.25 -8.78
C LYS A 152 -6.36 2.94 -9.17
N MET A 153 -6.26 1.95 -8.29
CA MET A 153 -6.65 0.57 -8.61
C MET A 153 -6.97 -0.21 -7.33
N SER A 154 -7.92 -1.11 -7.41
CA SER A 154 -8.26 -2.03 -6.33
C SER A 154 -7.43 -3.32 -6.39
N ILE A 155 -7.09 -3.87 -5.20
CA ILE A 155 -6.47 -5.19 -5.08
C ILE A 155 -7.37 -6.29 -5.68
N PHE A 156 -8.70 -6.11 -5.61
CA PHE A 156 -9.66 -7.11 -6.11
C PHE A 156 -9.94 -7.02 -7.60
N ASN A 157 -9.46 -5.98 -8.28
CA ASN A 157 -9.62 -5.80 -9.73
C ASN A 157 -8.36 -5.18 -10.31
N MET A 158 -7.28 -5.96 -10.37
CA MET A 158 -5.98 -5.47 -10.86
C MET A 158 -5.85 -5.61 -12.38
N PHE A 159 -5.28 -4.59 -13.00
CA PHE A 159 -5.00 -4.51 -14.43
C PHE A 159 -3.56 -4.86 -14.76
N PHE A 160 -3.14 -6.04 -14.33
CA PHE A 160 -1.83 -6.60 -14.63
C PHE A 160 -1.98 -8.04 -15.13
N GLN A 161 -1.00 -8.53 -15.89
CA GLN A 161 -0.91 -9.95 -16.21
C GLN A 161 -0.61 -10.75 -14.93
N LYS A 162 -1.14 -11.96 -14.86
CA LYS A 162 -0.77 -12.91 -13.80
C LYS A 162 0.72 -13.27 -13.92
N ASN A 163 1.34 -13.60 -12.79
CA ASN A 163 2.77 -13.95 -12.73
C ASN A 163 3.71 -12.86 -13.30
N PHE A 164 3.42 -11.59 -12.97
CA PHE A 164 4.13 -10.45 -13.53
C PHE A 164 5.20 -9.86 -12.60
N PHE A 165 4.96 -9.88 -11.27
CA PHE A 165 5.82 -9.22 -10.30
C PHE A 165 6.85 -10.16 -9.68
N ASP A 166 8.08 -9.68 -9.52
CA ASP A 166 9.14 -10.37 -8.78
C ASP A 166 8.91 -10.23 -7.27
N VAL A 167 8.39 -9.06 -6.84
CA VAL A 167 8.08 -8.78 -5.44
C VAL A 167 6.73 -8.08 -5.34
N ILE A 168 5.91 -8.51 -4.38
CA ILE A 168 4.66 -7.84 -4.00
C ILE A 168 4.76 -7.41 -2.54
N ILE A 169 4.45 -6.16 -2.26
CA ILE A 169 4.46 -5.60 -0.91
C ILE A 169 3.06 -5.05 -0.59
N SER A 170 2.50 -5.46 0.54
CA SER A 170 1.25 -4.91 1.06
C SER A 170 1.35 -4.76 2.58
N ASN A 171 1.81 -3.59 3.01
CA ASN A 171 2.09 -3.33 4.42
C ASN A 171 1.03 -2.42 5.05
N GLY A 172 0.32 -2.93 6.05
CA GLY A 172 -0.70 -2.14 6.77
C GLY A 172 -2.03 -1.99 6.01
N VAL A 173 -2.37 -2.89 5.07
CA VAL A 173 -3.48 -2.69 4.12
C VAL A 173 -4.53 -3.80 4.17
N LEU A 174 -4.14 -5.07 4.07
CA LEU A 174 -5.08 -6.16 3.86
C LEU A 174 -6.13 -6.27 4.97
N HIS A 175 -5.77 -5.93 6.19
CA HIS A 175 -6.67 -5.94 7.34
C HIS A 175 -7.74 -4.83 7.32
N HIS A 176 -7.65 -3.90 6.36
CA HIS A 176 -8.67 -2.88 6.08
C HIS A 176 -9.58 -3.24 4.90
N THR A 177 -9.31 -4.34 4.21
CA THR A 177 -10.13 -4.81 3.09
C THR A 177 -11.40 -5.54 3.57
N LYS A 178 -12.29 -5.88 2.63
CA LYS A 178 -13.49 -6.69 2.94
C LYS A 178 -13.13 -8.04 3.57
N ASN A 179 -12.06 -8.67 3.09
CA ASN A 179 -11.52 -9.94 3.57
C ASN A 179 -10.00 -9.97 3.31
N ALA A 180 -9.22 -10.01 4.39
CA ALA A 180 -7.75 -9.98 4.31
C ALA A 180 -7.17 -11.24 3.64
N GLU A 181 -7.74 -12.42 3.91
CA GLU A 181 -7.33 -13.68 3.30
C GLU A 181 -7.61 -13.69 1.79
N GLU A 182 -8.80 -13.25 1.38
CA GLU A 182 -9.15 -13.12 -0.04
C GLU A 182 -8.24 -12.13 -0.77
N ALA A 183 -7.97 -10.96 -0.16
CA ALA A 183 -7.06 -9.97 -0.72
C ALA A 183 -5.64 -10.51 -0.87
N PHE A 184 -5.17 -11.31 0.09
CA PHE A 184 -3.89 -12.01 -0.02
C PHE A 184 -3.88 -12.97 -1.23
N TYR A 185 -4.92 -13.80 -1.38
CA TYR A 185 -5.00 -14.72 -2.54
C TYR A 185 -5.10 -14.00 -3.88
N GLU A 186 -5.78 -12.84 -3.92
CA GLU A 186 -5.79 -12.02 -5.14
C GLU A 186 -4.37 -11.57 -5.51
N LEU A 187 -3.60 -11.07 -4.54
CA LEU A 187 -2.22 -10.62 -4.78
C LEU A 187 -1.32 -11.76 -5.28
N THR A 188 -1.43 -12.96 -4.71
CA THR A 188 -0.57 -14.09 -5.09
C THR A 188 -0.71 -14.51 -6.55
N LYS A 189 -1.86 -14.26 -7.19
CA LYS A 189 -2.07 -14.54 -8.62
C LYS A 189 -1.12 -13.77 -9.56
N TYR A 190 -0.61 -12.63 -9.08
CA TYR A 190 0.26 -11.74 -9.85
C TYR A 190 1.74 -11.91 -9.52
N LEU A 191 2.04 -12.70 -8.49
CA LEU A 191 3.40 -13.04 -8.11
C LEU A 191 3.98 -14.05 -9.10
N LYS A 192 5.20 -13.83 -9.57
CA LYS A 192 5.94 -14.82 -10.36
C LYS A 192 6.24 -16.06 -9.53
N LYS A 193 6.51 -17.17 -10.24
CA LYS A 193 7.18 -18.31 -9.62
C LYS A 193 8.52 -17.83 -9.05
N ASP A 194 8.86 -18.29 -7.86
CA ASP A 194 10.06 -17.91 -7.12
C ASP A 194 10.12 -16.40 -6.73
N GLY A 195 9.00 -15.69 -6.83
CA GLY A 195 8.84 -14.32 -6.36
C GLY A 195 8.56 -14.25 -4.86
N TYR A 196 8.68 -13.05 -4.29
CA TYR A 196 8.48 -12.80 -2.86
C TYR A 196 7.24 -11.94 -2.61
N ILE A 197 6.45 -12.31 -1.61
CA ILE A 197 5.37 -11.47 -1.10
C ILE A 197 5.63 -11.06 0.34
N VAL A 198 5.51 -9.76 0.61
CA VAL A 198 5.68 -9.17 1.94
C VAL A 198 4.35 -8.58 2.36
N ILE A 199 3.80 -9.05 3.47
CA ILE A 199 2.54 -8.53 4.02
C ILE A 199 2.71 -8.05 5.45
N GLY A 200 2.16 -6.89 5.77
CA GLY A 200 2.07 -6.35 7.13
C GLY A 200 0.63 -6.35 7.63
N LEU A 201 0.37 -7.01 8.75
CA LEU A 201 -0.95 -7.17 9.32
C LEU A 201 -0.98 -6.83 10.81
N TYR A 202 -2.10 -6.38 11.32
CA TYR A 202 -2.29 -6.19 12.74
C TYR A 202 -2.42 -7.53 13.46
N HIS A 203 -1.51 -7.74 14.43
CA HIS A 203 -1.50 -8.95 15.24
C HIS A 203 -2.63 -8.95 16.28
N LYS A 204 -3.38 -10.06 16.38
CA LYS A 204 -4.56 -10.18 17.23
C LYS A 204 -4.31 -9.80 18.69
N TYR A 205 -3.26 -10.34 19.28
CA TYR A 205 -2.93 -10.07 20.69
C TYR A 205 -2.21 -8.72 20.87
N GLY A 206 -1.36 -8.32 19.93
CA GLY A 206 -0.68 -7.01 19.96
C GLY A 206 -1.65 -5.83 19.86
N ARG A 207 -2.79 -6.02 19.19
CA ARG A 207 -3.83 -4.98 19.03
C ARG A 207 -4.86 -4.95 20.17
N PHE A 208 -4.78 -5.85 21.13
CA PHE A 208 -5.78 -5.95 22.21
C PHE A 208 -6.01 -4.62 22.94
N PHE A 209 -4.96 -4.00 23.45
CA PHE A 209 -5.07 -2.72 24.15
C PHE A 209 -5.58 -1.58 23.23
N THR A 210 -5.19 -1.59 21.97
CA THR A 210 -5.72 -0.60 21.00
C THR A 210 -7.22 -0.80 20.79
N LYS A 211 -7.71 -2.04 20.69
CA LYS A 211 -9.16 -2.33 20.60
C LYS A 211 -9.92 -1.87 21.83
N VAL A 212 -9.35 -2.05 23.03
CA VAL A 212 -9.97 -1.48 24.27
C VAL A 212 -10.04 0.04 24.18
N LYS A 213 -8.98 0.72 23.75
CA LYS A 213 -8.99 2.18 23.54
C LYS A 213 -10.00 2.60 22.46
N GLN A 214 -10.08 1.90 21.34
CA GLN A 214 -11.08 2.13 20.29
C GLN A 214 -12.51 2.05 20.84
N PHE A 215 -12.80 1.04 21.66
CA PHE A 215 -14.09 0.87 22.32
C PHE A 215 -14.39 2.06 23.26
N LEU A 216 -13.44 2.46 24.11
CA LEU A 216 -13.62 3.58 25.03
C LEU A 216 -13.85 4.90 24.28
N ILE A 217 -13.08 5.18 23.23
CA ILE A 217 -13.24 6.38 22.40
C ILE A 217 -14.59 6.37 21.68
N LYS A 218 -15.04 5.21 21.21
CA LYS A 218 -16.31 5.08 20.49
C LYS A 218 -17.54 5.35 21.37
N TYR A 219 -17.54 4.86 22.61
CA TYR A 219 -18.72 4.91 23.47
C TYR A 219 -18.71 6.02 24.53
N PHE A 220 -17.53 6.51 24.90
CA PHE A 220 -17.37 7.52 25.98
C PHE A 220 -16.80 8.85 25.48
N SER A 221 -16.87 9.09 24.15
CA SER A 221 -16.39 10.29 23.48
C SER A 221 -14.87 10.50 23.45
N ASP A 222 -14.50 11.55 22.76
CA ASP A 222 -13.10 11.98 22.58
C ASP A 222 -12.36 12.33 23.91
N PHE A 223 -13.07 12.31 25.05
CA PHE A 223 -12.46 12.48 26.37
C PHE A 223 -11.30 11.52 26.62
N PHE A 224 -11.39 10.30 26.06
CA PHE A 224 -10.33 9.27 26.19
C PHE A 224 -9.16 9.41 25.21
N LYS A 225 -9.11 10.47 24.41
CA LYS A 225 -7.93 10.76 23.53
C LYS A 225 -6.62 10.84 24.32
N PHE A 226 -6.67 11.28 25.60
CA PHE A 226 -5.49 11.35 26.47
C PHE A 226 -4.83 9.99 26.72
N LEU A 227 -5.50 8.87 26.46
CA LEU A 227 -4.93 7.53 26.61
C LEU A 227 -3.87 7.20 25.55
N ASP A 228 -3.74 8.01 24.50
CA ASP A 228 -2.69 7.86 23.51
C ASP A 228 -1.75 9.07 23.52
N PRO A 229 -0.55 8.93 24.13
CA PRO A 229 0.43 10.02 24.20
C PRO A 229 0.85 10.53 22.81
N LYS A 230 0.74 9.73 21.74
CA LYS A 230 1.10 10.15 20.37
C LYS A 230 0.11 11.18 19.83
N THR A 231 -1.15 11.17 20.27
CA THR A 231 -2.18 12.13 19.85
C THR A 231 -1.85 13.56 20.29
N TYR A 232 -1.13 13.71 21.40
CA TYR A 232 -0.74 15.01 21.97
C TYR A 232 0.76 15.27 21.90
N SER A 233 1.48 14.48 21.10
CA SER A 233 2.92 14.64 20.99
C SER A 233 3.25 15.92 20.22
N ASN A 234 3.94 16.86 20.87
CA ASN A 234 4.52 18.05 20.23
C ASN A 234 5.65 17.69 19.23
N LYS A 235 5.98 16.42 19.11
CA LYS A 235 7.04 15.92 18.21
C LYS A 235 6.62 15.91 16.74
N TYR A 236 5.31 15.94 16.47
CA TYR A 236 4.76 15.85 15.11
C TYR A 236 3.80 17.00 14.84
N SER A 237 3.56 17.35 13.58
CA SER A 237 2.56 18.33 13.20
C SER A 237 1.15 17.90 13.63
N GLU A 238 0.24 18.87 13.83
CA GLU A 238 -1.16 18.59 14.16
C GLU A 238 -1.84 17.70 13.12
N ASN A 239 -1.56 17.94 11.83
CA ASN A 239 -2.08 17.13 10.73
C ASN A 239 -1.63 15.67 10.82
N LYS A 240 -0.38 15.44 11.21
CA LYS A 240 0.19 14.09 11.36
C LYS A 240 -0.41 13.38 12.58
N ASN A 241 -0.57 14.07 13.70
CA ASN A 241 -1.23 13.54 14.87
C ASN A 241 -2.71 13.22 14.58
N PHE A 242 -3.40 14.08 13.84
CA PHE A 242 -4.78 13.86 13.40
C PHE A 242 -4.88 12.64 12.48
N ALA A 243 -4.06 12.56 11.44
CA ALA A 243 -4.05 11.43 10.51
C ALA A 243 -3.77 10.10 11.25
N TRP A 244 -2.80 10.10 12.17
CA TRP A 244 -2.53 8.96 13.04
C TRP A 244 -3.76 8.57 13.88
N PHE A 245 -4.39 9.54 14.54
CA PHE A 245 -5.57 9.27 15.36
C PHE A 245 -6.72 8.69 14.55
N MET A 246 -7.00 9.26 13.40
CA MET A 246 -8.06 8.78 12.51
C MET A 246 -7.79 7.34 12.05
N ASP A 247 -6.58 7.05 11.56
CA ASP A 247 -6.21 5.70 11.12
C ASP A 247 -6.29 4.68 12.26
N GLN A 248 -5.79 5.01 13.46
CA GLN A 248 -5.73 4.08 14.58
C GLN A 248 -7.08 3.84 15.29
N TYR A 249 -7.96 4.83 15.33
CA TYR A 249 -9.16 4.78 16.19
C TYR A 249 -10.49 4.96 15.46
N LYS A 250 -10.49 5.54 14.27
CA LYS A 250 -11.70 5.84 13.50
C LYS A 250 -11.78 5.12 12.16
N ASN A 251 -10.82 4.22 11.86
CA ASN A 251 -10.85 3.45 10.62
C ASN A 251 -12.14 2.60 10.55
N PRO A 252 -12.91 2.68 9.47
CA PRO A 252 -14.21 2.02 9.37
C PRO A 252 -14.14 0.50 9.35
N LYS A 253 -13.00 -0.08 8.93
CA LYS A 253 -12.81 -1.53 8.84
C LYS A 253 -11.41 -1.92 9.30
N GLU A 254 -11.34 -2.78 10.31
CA GLU A 254 -10.09 -3.36 10.80
C GLU A 254 -10.31 -4.81 11.22
N THR A 255 -9.47 -5.70 10.70
CA THR A 255 -9.36 -7.09 11.17
C THR A 255 -8.01 -7.32 11.83
N THR A 256 -7.89 -8.35 12.64
CA THR A 256 -6.64 -8.71 13.30
C THR A 256 -6.41 -10.20 13.16
N HIS A 257 -5.17 -10.61 12.93
CA HIS A 257 -4.82 -11.97 12.58
C HIS A 257 -3.74 -12.54 13.49
N THR A 258 -3.75 -13.84 13.69
CA THR A 258 -2.64 -14.53 14.36
C THR A 258 -1.60 -14.96 13.33
N PHE A 259 -0.37 -15.17 13.79
CA PHE A 259 0.69 -15.69 12.92
C PHE A 259 0.32 -17.06 12.31
N MET A 260 -0.30 -17.95 13.09
CA MET A 260 -0.68 -19.27 12.60
C MET A 260 -1.79 -19.21 11.54
N GLU A 261 -2.72 -18.28 11.67
CA GLU A 261 -3.77 -18.03 10.66
C GLU A 261 -3.11 -17.58 9.33
N VAL A 262 -2.21 -16.59 9.39
CA VAL A 262 -1.51 -16.10 8.20
C VAL A 262 -0.61 -17.18 7.58
N LYS A 263 0.07 -17.98 8.40
CA LYS A 263 0.85 -19.13 7.93
C LYS A 263 -0.01 -20.15 7.19
N SER A 264 -1.28 -20.32 7.61
CA SER A 264 -2.21 -21.20 6.88
C SER A 264 -2.56 -20.68 5.48
N TRP A 265 -2.62 -19.35 5.30
CA TRP A 265 -2.83 -18.75 3.97
C TRP A 265 -1.66 -19.04 3.03
N PHE A 266 -0.42 -18.94 3.53
CA PHE A 266 0.78 -19.28 2.77
C PHE A 266 0.76 -20.74 2.32
N ASN A 267 0.48 -21.67 3.22
CA ASN A 267 0.39 -23.09 2.90
C ASN A 267 -0.68 -23.39 1.83
N LYS A 268 -1.86 -22.77 1.93
CA LYS A 268 -2.94 -22.93 0.94
C LYS A 268 -2.57 -22.36 -0.45
N SER A 269 -1.63 -21.41 -0.50
CA SER A 269 -1.14 -20.77 -1.74
C SER A 269 0.16 -21.36 -2.26
N ASN A 270 0.68 -22.44 -1.68
CA ASN A 270 2.01 -23.00 -1.96
C ASN A 270 3.14 -21.95 -1.85
N ILE A 271 3.03 -21.04 -0.87
CA ILE A 271 4.05 -20.03 -0.56
C ILE A 271 4.79 -20.48 0.68
N GLU A 272 6.12 -20.55 0.58
CA GLU A 272 6.98 -20.86 1.70
C GLU A 272 7.19 -19.63 2.58
N PHE A 273 7.10 -19.83 3.92
CA PHE A 273 7.40 -18.77 4.88
C PHE A 273 8.92 -18.61 5.02
N VAL A 274 9.42 -17.42 4.73
CA VAL A 274 10.85 -17.10 4.81
C VAL A 274 11.20 -16.46 6.14
N SER A 275 10.57 -15.35 6.50
CA SER A 275 10.86 -14.63 7.76
C SER A 275 9.73 -13.71 8.17
N SER A 276 9.79 -13.19 9.40
CA SER A 276 8.86 -12.16 9.90
C SER A 276 9.58 -11.07 10.69
N ILE A 277 8.93 -9.89 10.77
CA ILE A 277 9.33 -8.79 11.64
C ILE A 277 8.12 -8.47 12.54
N PRO A 278 8.20 -8.55 13.88
CA PRO A 278 9.34 -9.09 14.63
C PRO A 278 9.59 -10.57 14.31
N PHE A 279 10.83 -10.97 14.52
CA PHE A 279 11.28 -12.32 14.21
C PHE A 279 10.51 -13.34 15.06
N SER A 280 9.79 -14.26 14.42
CA SER A 280 9.00 -15.28 15.10
C SER A 280 9.60 -16.66 14.85
N PHE A 281 10.47 -17.11 15.78
CA PHE A 281 10.79 -18.52 15.93
C PHE A 281 10.24 -19.05 17.28
N PRO A 282 9.85 -20.30 17.37
CA PRO A 282 9.53 -20.91 18.65
C PRO A 282 10.77 -20.81 19.56
N GLY A 283 10.72 -19.96 20.59
CA GLY A 283 11.77 -19.82 21.60
C GLY A 283 12.55 -18.50 21.61
N TYR A 284 12.37 -17.59 20.68
CA TYR A 284 13.02 -16.27 20.70
C TYR A 284 12.01 -15.15 20.50
N THR A 285 11.74 -14.43 21.58
CA THR A 285 11.06 -13.13 21.54
C THR A 285 12.10 -12.03 21.47
N LEU A 286 12.33 -11.47 20.30
CA LEU A 286 12.98 -10.18 20.18
C LEU A 286 11.94 -9.07 20.21
N VAL A 287 12.21 -8.08 21.06
CA VAL A 287 11.36 -6.91 21.30
C VAL A 287 11.03 -6.19 19.97
N SER A 288 9.76 -6.00 19.71
CA SER A 288 9.23 -5.32 18.55
C SER A 288 9.63 -3.85 18.49
N GLU A 289 10.27 -3.40 17.44
CA GLU A 289 10.11 -2.04 16.98
C GLU A 289 8.70 -1.94 16.33
N GLN A 290 7.78 -1.29 17.01
CA GLN A 290 6.52 -0.88 16.38
C GLN A 290 6.83 0.25 15.41
N ILE A 291 6.51 0.03 14.14
CA ILE A 291 6.47 1.07 13.09
C ILE A 291 5.26 1.97 13.33
#